data_54282bb0d1bdb76e42a27bc6e8f699c7
#
_entry.id   54282bb0d1bdb76e42a27bc6e8f699c7
#
_cell.length_a   1.000
_cell.length_b   1.000
_cell.length_c   1.000
_cell.angle_alpha   90.00
_cell.angle_beta   90.00
_cell.angle_gamma   90.00
#
_symmetry.space_group_name_H-M   'P 1'
#
loop_
_entity.id
_entity.type
_entity.pdbx_description
1 polymer ?
#
loop_
_entity_poly.entity_id
_entity_poly.type
_entity_poly.pdbx_seq_one_letter_code
_entity_poly.pdbx_strand_id
1 'polypeptide(L)'
;MAYTKVSNKTQDKDVKYLNKDFNTFKQQLVEFTKIYYPNTFNDFSEGSPGMMFLEMAAYVGDVLSFYTDTQLQETFLALAQEKENLYHLAYAMGYRPKITTTSTTNLDIFQLLPAKIASNTYIPDFDYALKVNQGSTFASTEGPIFRLEDRVDFNVSSSFDPTEVNVYQLDNNNNPQYFLLKKTAKVIQSTPKSQTFQVGISEKFLTLNISDNNIIGIESITDSDGNKWTEVPYMAQDTLFEDVENTGANDPELHQFNNSTPYLLKLKKVSKRFITRFLADGTMQLSFGGGTSDKDDEQIIPNPDNIGLGLKDGSSKLNTAFDPSNFLYTQAYGEAPSNTTLTVNYLVGGGI
;
A
#
# COMPACT_ATOMS: atom_id res chain seq x y z
N MET A 1 -21.97 -19.87 -22.55
CA MET A 1 -21.61 -18.52 -22.96
C MET A 1 -20.25 -18.55 -23.64
N ALA A 2 -20.20 -18.22 -24.94
CA ALA A 2 -18.96 -18.28 -25.70
C ALA A 2 -18.08 -17.07 -25.36
N TYR A 3 -16.90 -17.32 -24.84
CA TYR A 3 -15.89 -16.29 -24.65
C TYR A 3 -15.40 -15.82 -26.02
N THR A 4 -15.76 -14.60 -26.39
CA THR A 4 -15.20 -13.95 -27.58
C THR A 4 -13.76 -13.60 -27.27
N LYS A 5 -12.83 -14.30 -27.93
CA LYS A 5 -11.40 -13.99 -27.90
C LYS A 5 -11.21 -12.56 -28.41
N VAL A 6 -10.91 -11.63 -27.51
CA VAL A 6 -10.54 -10.28 -27.88
C VAL A 6 -9.23 -10.40 -28.68
N SER A 7 -9.32 -10.15 -29.96
CA SER A 7 -8.16 -10.04 -30.84
C SER A 7 -7.30 -8.89 -30.31
N ASN A 8 -6.10 -9.22 -29.78
CA ASN A 8 -5.05 -8.23 -29.55
C ASN A 8 -4.64 -7.66 -30.92
N LYS A 9 -5.35 -6.64 -31.40
CA LYS A 9 -4.75 -5.68 -32.30
C LYS A 9 -3.67 -4.98 -31.49
N THR A 10 -2.42 -5.28 -31.78
CA THR A 10 -1.29 -4.40 -31.48
C THR A 10 -1.66 -3.04 -32.08
N GLN A 11 -2.23 -2.17 -31.25
CA GLN A 11 -2.31 -0.75 -31.60
C GLN A 11 -0.85 -0.29 -31.72
N ASP A 12 -0.53 0.29 -32.86
CA ASP A 12 0.70 1.06 -33.01
C ASP A 12 0.70 2.12 -31.92
N LYS A 13 1.48 1.87 -30.87
CA LYS A 13 1.53 2.73 -29.66
C LYS A 13 2.47 3.93 -29.83
N ASP A 14 3.08 4.08 -31.01
CA ASP A 14 4.01 5.16 -31.27
C ASP A 14 3.28 6.47 -31.51
N VAL A 15 3.19 7.29 -30.47
CA VAL A 15 2.71 8.66 -30.56
C VAL A 15 3.92 9.58 -30.75
N LYS A 16 4.07 10.13 -31.93
CA LYS A 16 5.16 11.08 -32.24
C LYS A 16 4.70 12.51 -31.94
N TYR A 17 5.17 13.09 -30.87
CA TYR A 17 4.81 14.46 -30.47
C TYR A 17 5.60 15.52 -31.22
N LEU A 18 6.88 15.27 -31.47
CA LEU A 18 7.74 16.21 -32.22
C LEU A 18 7.64 16.03 -33.73
N ASN A 19 7.26 14.85 -34.18
CA ASN A 19 7.06 14.49 -35.62
C ASN A 19 8.15 15.01 -36.56
N LYS A 20 9.42 15.01 -36.11
CA LYS A 20 10.57 15.43 -36.87
C LYS A 20 11.52 14.27 -37.02
N ASP A 21 11.76 13.90 -38.28
CA ASP A 21 12.70 12.87 -38.69
C ASP A 21 14.00 13.49 -39.25
N PHE A 22 14.97 12.66 -39.49
CA PHE A 22 16.26 13.05 -40.06
C PHE A 22 16.12 13.93 -41.31
N ASN A 23 15.22 13.56 -42.24
CA ASN A 23 15.03 14.32 -43.49
C ASN A 23 14.45 15.70 -43.22
N THR A 24 13.51 15.82 -42.32
CA THR A 24 12.93 17.10 -41.94
C THR A 24 13.97 18.00 -41.27
N PHE A 25 14.78 17.47 -40.35
CA PHE A 25 15.87 18.22 -39.74
C PHE A 25 16.92 18.64 -40.77
N LYS A 26 17.33 17.73 -41.67
CA LYS A 26 18.26 18.02 -42.77
C LYS A 26 17.76 19.17 -43.62
N GLN A 27 16.51 19.13 -44.10
CA GLN A 27 15.90 20.17 -44.90
C GLN A 27 15.89 21.52 -44.18
N GLN A 28 15.45 21.55 -42.90
CA GLN A 28 15.43 22.78 -42.12
C GLN A 28 16.83 23.37 -41.90
N LEU A 29 17.83 22.54 -41.67
CA LEU A 29 19.22 23.00 -41.50
C LEU A 29 19.79 23.56 -42.83
N VAL A 30 19.46 22.92 -43.96
CA VAL A 30 19.85 23.40 -45.29
C VAL A 30 19.20 24.75 -45.57
N GLU A 31 17.88 24.90 -45.32
CA GLU A 31 17.18 26.17 -45.49
C GLU A 31 17.71 27.27 -44.58
N PHE A 32 17.93 26.94 -43.29
CA PHE A 32 18.56 27.86 -42.35
C PHE A 32 19.92 28.34 -42.83
N THR A 33 20.77 27.45 -43.34
CA THR A 33 22.10 27.76 -43.83
C THR A 33 22.05 28.67 -45.07
N LYS A 34 21.11 28.43 -46.00
CA LYS A 34 20.87 29.26 -47.18
C LYS A 34 20.43 30.67 -46.82
N ILE A 35 19.61 30.83 -45.78
CA ILE A 35 19.06 32.14 -45.37
C ILE A 35 20.12 32.94 -44.60
N TYR A 36 20.80 32.32 -43.64
CA TYR A 36 21.66 33.05 -42.70
C TYR A 36 23.14 33.09 -43.11
N TYR A 37 23.60 32.14 -43.97
CA TYR A 37 24.99 32.00 -44.36
C TYR A 37 25.16 31.91 -45.91
N PRO A 38 24.44 32.73 -46.72
CA PRO A 38 24.44 32.59 -48.19
C PRO A 38 25.79 32.81 -48.85
N ASN A 39 26.66 33.62 -48.23
CA ASN A 39 28.00 33.97 -48.77
C ASN A 39 29.12 33.10 -48.17
N THR A 40 28.84 32.29 -47.13
CA THR A 40 29.84 31.53 -46.45
C THR A 40 29.82 30.05 -46.84
N PHE A 41 28.62 29.52 -47.13
CA PHE A 41 28.43 28.12 -47.49
C PHE A 41 27.38 27.96 -48.57
N ASN A 42 27.80 27.51 -49.76
CA ASN A 42 26.95 27.35 -50.92
C ASN A 42 27.03 25.93 -51.54
N ASP A 43 27.88 25.06 -51.02
CA ASP A 43 28.03 23.71 -51.55
C ASP A 43 27.19 22.71 -50.75
N PHE A 44 26.02 22.39 -51.26
CA PHE A 44 25.05 21.42 -50.67
C PHE A 44 25.13 20.07 -51.36
N SER A 45 26.24 19.76 -52.04
CA SER A 45 26.45 18.43 -52.64
C SER A 45 26.68 17.38 -51.54
N GLU A 46 26.23 16.16 -51.78
CA GLU A 46 26.31 15.04 -50.82
C GLU A 46 27.78 14.70 -50.40
N GLY A 47 28.75 15.05 -51.22
CA GLY A 47 30.20 14.83 -50.93
C GLY A 47 30.86 15.99 -50.20
N SER A 48 30.16 17.07 -49.92
CA SER A 48 30.74 18.25 -49.28
C SER A 48 30.96 18.04 -47.77
N PRO A 49 32.14 18.41 -47.21
CA PRO A 49 32.36 18.36 -45.77
C PRO A 49 31.34 19.16 -44.97
N GLY A 50 30.87 20.31 -45.50
CA GLY A 50 29.84 21.12 -44.86
C GLY A 50 28.48 20.40 -44.79
N MET A 51 28.11 19.70 -45.85
CA MET A 51 26.91 18.89 -45.89
C MET A 51 26.98 17.73 -44.89
N MET A 52 28.15 17.10 -44.74
CA MET A 52 28.37 16.07 -43.73
C MET A 52 28.10 16.58 -42.30
N PHE A 53 28.53 17.81 -41.98
CA PHE A 53 28.23 18.40 -40.65
C PHE A 53 26.75 18.72 -40.47
N LEU A 54 26.03 19.15 -41.52
CA LEU A 54 24.58 19.36 -41.47
C LEU A 54 23.83 18.03 -41.25
N GLU A 55 24.28 16.97 -41.94
CA GLU A 55 23.70 15.63 -41.75
C GLU A 55 23.98 15.07 -40.35
N MET A 56 25.18 15.26 -39.81
CA MET A 56 25.48 14.89 -38.43
C MET A 56 24.58 15.66 -37.44
N ALA A 57 24.38 16.96 -37.66
CA ALA A 57 23.49 17.75 -36.80
C ALA A 57 22.03 17.30 -36.93
N ALA A 58 21.58 16.97 -38.17
CA ALA A 58 20.25 16.41 -38.39
C ALA A 58 20.06 15.06 -37.72
N TYR A 59 21.06 14.19 -37.76
CA TYR A 59 21.04 12.90 -37.06
C TYR A 59 20.95 13.06 -35.53
N VAL A 60 21.74 13.96 -34.95
CA VAL A 60 21.62 14.28 -33.52
C VAL A 60 20.23 14.80 -33.18
N GLY A 61 19.67 15.66 -34.05
CA GLY A 61 18.30 16.17 -33.88
C GLY A 61 17.25 15.06 -33.89
N ASP A 62 17.37 14.10 -34.82
CA ASP A 62 16.48 12.95 -34.92
C ASP A 62 16.56 12.05 -33.68
N VAL A 63 17.77 11.73 -33.23
CA VAL A 63 17.99 10.93 -32.01
C VAL A 63 17.42 11.63 -30.78
N LEU A 64 17.63 12.93 -30.62
CA LEU A 64 17.06 13.71 -29.50
C LEU A 64 15.54 13.76 -29.58
N SER A 65 14.96 13.90 -30.77
CA SER A 65 13.52 13.85 -30.98
C SER A 65 12.93 12.51 -30.54
N PHE A 66 13.58 11.41 -30.95
CA PHE A 66 13.18 10.06 -30.57
C PHE A 66 13.22 9.85 -29.05
N TYR A 67 14.31 10.27 -28.39
CA TYR A 67 14.40 10.16 -26.92
C TYR A 67 13.34 11.01 -26.22
N THR A 68 13.06 12.21 -26.71
CA THR A 68 12.03 13.08 -26.14
C THR A 68 10.64 12.47 -26.29
N ASP A 69 10.32 11.92 -27.46
CA ASP A 69 9.05 11.27 -27.69
C ASP A 69 8.89 10.02 -26.81
N THR A 70 9.95 9.22 -26.66
CA THR A 70 9.95 8.06 -25.77
C THR A 70 9.73 8.48 -24.32
N GLN A 71 10.43 9.52 -23.84
CA GLN A 71 10.24 10.03 -22.49
C GLN A 71 8.81 10.55 -22.25
N LEU A 72 8.22 11.23 -23.25
CA LEU A 72 6.83 11.67 -23.16
C LEU A 72 5.85 10.50 -23.12
N GLN A 73 6.08 9.47 -23.94
CA GLN A 73 5.25 8.25 -23.93
C GLN A 73 5.26 7.58 -22.56
N GLU A 74 6.41 7.51 -21.89
CA GLU A 74 6.57 6.92 -20.57
C GLU A 74 5.81 7.70 -19.46
N THR A 75 5.37 8.94 -19.71
CA THR A 75 4.54 9.69 -18.73
C THR A 75 3.05 9.31 -18.77
N PHE A 76 2.61 8.62 -19.82
CA PHE A 76 1.21 8.22 -19.97
C PHE A 76 1.01 6.74 -19.64
N LEU A 77 0.13 6.45 -18.70
CA LEU A 77 -0.16 5.08 -18.25
C LEU A 77 -0.51 4.12 -19.40
N ALA A 78 -1.21 4.61 -20.42
CA ALA A 78 -1.61 3.80 -21.56
C ALA A 78 -0.46 3.49 -22.53
N LEU A 79 0.63 4.27 -22.50
CA LEU A 79 1.74 4.23 -23.45
C LEU A 79 3.05 3.77 -22.80
N ALA A 80 3.17 3.92 -21.48
CA ALA A 80 4.36 3.52 -20.75
C ALA A 80 4.66 2.02 -20.94
N GLN A 81 5.91 1.71 -21.20
CA GLN A 81 6.40 0.35 -21.44
C GLN A 81 7.34 -0.11 -20.35
N GLU A 82 8.07 0.83 -19.73
CA GLU A 82 8.97 0.52 -18.63
C GLU A 82 8.18 0.14 -17.38
N LYS A 83 8.47 -1.05 -16.84
CA LYS A 83 7.75 -1.61 -15.68
C LYS A 83 7.83 -0.69 -14.46
N GLU A 84 8.98 -0.07 -14.23
CA GLU A 84 9.20 0.85 -13.11
C GLU A 84 8.30 2.08 -13.21
N ASN A 85 8.22 2.69 -14.40
CA ASN A 85 7.34 3.83 -14.65
C ASN A 85 5.87 3.47 -14.48
N LEU A 86 5.46 2.28 -14.93
CA LEU A 86 4.09 1.79 -14.73
C LEU A 86 3.73 1.67 -13.24
N TYR A 87 4.65 1.17 -12.40
CA TYR A 87 4.44 1.10 -10.96
C TYR A 87 4.33 2.50 -10.34
N HIS A 88 5.22 3.42 -10.71
CA HIS A 88 5.16 4.80 -10.22
C HIS A 88 3.86 5.51 -10.61
N LEU A 89 3.44 5.37 -11.86
CA LEU A 89 2.16 5.93 -12.35
C LEU A 89 0.95 5.31 -11.63
N ALA A 90 0.97 3.98 -11.40
CA ALA A 90 -0.08 3.30 -10.64
C ALA A 90 -0.19 3.85 -9.22
N TYR A 91 0.93 4.01 -8.51
CA TYR A 91 0.93 4.60 -7.16
C TYR A 91 0.50 6.07 -7.18
N ALA A 92 0.92 6.85 -8.17
CA ALA A 92 0.49 8.25 -8.31
C ALA A 92 -1.03 8.38 -8.50
N MET A 93 -1.65 7.40 -9.15
CA MET A 93 -3.11 7.32 -9.31
C MET A 93 -3.84 6.68 -8.10
N GLY A 94 -3.11 6.31 -7.04
CA GLY A 94 -3.66 5.68 -5.84
C GLY A 94 -3.87 4.17 -5.96
N TYR A 95 -3.50 3.55 -7.07
CA TYR A 95 -3.55 2.09 -7.21
C TYR A 95 -2.32 1.44 -6.58
N ARG A 96 -2.53 0.37 -5.80
CA ARG A 96 -1.46 -0.40 -5.18
C ARG A 96 -1.31 -1.73 -5.91
N PRO A 97 -0.29 -1.87 -6.76
CA PRO A 97 0.00 -3.13 -7.44
C PRO A 97 0.28 -4.25 -6.46
N LYS A 98 -0.29 -5.42 -6.71
CA LYS A 98 0.06 -6.66 -5.99
C LYS A 98 0.91 -7.52 -6.92
N ILE A 99 2.03 -7.99 -6.41
CA ILE A 99 2.97 -8.81 -7.21
C ILE A 99 2.54 -10.27 -7.24
N THR A 100 1.96 -10.73 -6.13
CA THR A 100 1.52 -12.11 -5.98
C THR A 100 0.13 -12.19 -5.38
N THR A 101 -0.55 -13.29 -5.67
CA THR A 101 -1.79 -13.68 -5.02
C THR A 101 -1.58 -15.03 -4.34
N THR A 102 -2.15 -15.18 -3.17
CA THR A 102 -2.10 -16.46 -2.45
C THR A 102 -3.35 -17.28 -2.71
N SER A 103 -3.23 -18.60 -2.53
CA SER A 103 -4.40 -19.49 -2.56
C SER A 103 -5.31 -19.18 -1.38
N THR A 104 -6.59 -18.98 -1.68
CA THR A 104 -7.63 -18.72 -0.69
C THR A 104 -8.69 -19.80 -0.75
N THR A 105 -9.22 -20.17 0.41
CA THR A 105 -10.34 -21.11 0.49
C THR A 105 -11.26 -20.70 1.64
N ASN A 106 -12.50 -21.18 1.61
CA ASN A 106 -13.40 -21.06 2.72
C ASN A 106 -13.33 -22.31 3.57
N LEU A 107 -13.19 -22.12 4.87
CA LEU A 107 -13.13 -23.19 5.87
C LEU A 107 -14.38 -23.13 6.74
N ASP A 108 -15.07 -24.28 6.87
CA ASP A 108 -16.16 -24.43 7.81
C ASP A 108 -15.60 -24.83 9.17
N ILE A 109 -15.81 -23.97 10.17
CA ILE A 109 -15.34 -24.19 11.54
C ILE A 109 -16.55 -24.57 12.39
N PHE A 110 -16.43 -25.69 13.12
CA PHE A 110 -17.47 -26.23 13.94
C PHE A 110 -17.12 -26.16 15.41
N GLN A 111 -18.10 -25.84 16.25
CA GLN A 111 -17.98 -25.89 17.69
C GLN A 111 -19.20 -26.55 18.31
N LEU A 112 -18.98 -27.43 19.27
CA LEU A 112 -20.03 -27.98 20.11
C LEU A 112 -20.24 -27.13 21.34
N LEU A 113 -21.49 -26.77 21.63
CA LEU A 113 -21.88 -26.07 22.84
C LEU A 113 -22.90 -26.89 23.64
N PRO A 114 -22.81 -26.89 24.98
CA PRO A 114 -23.85 -27.49 25.81
C PRO A 114 -25.14 -26.70 25.68
N ALA A 115 -26.26 -27.39 25.93
CA ALA A 115 -27.55 -26.73 25.98
C ALA A 115 -27.80 -26.05 27.33
N LYS A 116 -28.40 -24.86 27.29
CA LYS A 116 -28.84 -24.07 28.45
C LYS A 116 -30.37 -23.84 28.37
N ILE A 117 -31.03 -23.90 29.48
CA ILE A 117 -32.48 -23.60 29.53
C ILE A 117 -32.62 -22.09 29.74
N ALA A 118 -33.26 -21.42 28.79
CA ALA A 118 -33.66 -20.03 28.89
C ALA A 118 -35.10 -19.87 28.46
N SER A 119 -35.92 -19.21 29.27
CA SER A 119 -37.34 -18.96 28.99
C SER A 119 -38.14 -20.22 28.57
N ASN A 120 -37.85 -21.34 29.23
CA ASN A 120 -38.47 -22.66 28.97
C ASN A 120 -38.16 -23.29 27.60
N THR A 121 -37.05 -22.79 26.96
CA THR A 121 -36.54 -23.31 25.68
C THR A 121 -35.08 -23.68 25.84
N TYR A 122 -34.63 -24.74 25.15
CA TYR A 122 -33.22 -25.10 25.09
C TYR A 122 -32.51 -24.26 24.04
N ILE A 123 -31.48 -23.55 24.44
CA ILE A 123 -30.65 -22.73 23.59
C ILE A 123 -29.17 -23.11 23.80
N PRO A 124 -28.25 -22.84 22.83
CA PRO A 124 -26.81 -22.98 23.05
C PRO A 124 -26.35 -22.12 24.22
N ASP A 125 -25.45 -22.64 25.03
CA ASP A 125 -24.81 -21.85 26.10
C ASP A 125 -23.62 -21.08 25.50
N PHE A 126 -23.87 -19.85 25.08
CA PHE A 126 -22.86 -18.98 24.47
C PHE A 126 -21.73 -18.54 25.42
N ASP A 127 -21.88 -18.77 26.74
CA ASP A 127 -20.79 -18.52 27.69
C ASP A 127 -19.55 -19.40 27.41
N TYR A 128 -19.73 -20.52 26.70
CA TYR A 128 -18.69 -21.42 26.23
C TYR A 128 -18.29 -21.18 24.75
N ALA A 129 -18.86 -20.19 24.10
CA ALA A 129 -18.54 -19.92 22.70
C ALA A 129 -17.10 -19.39 22.54
N LEU A 130 -16.39 -19.96 21.59
CA LEU A 130 -14.99 -19.64 21.35
C LEU A 130 -14.83 -18.44 20.41
N LYS A 131 -13.73 -17.73 20.62
CA LYS A 131 -13.20 -16.72 19.71
C LYS A 131 -11.92 -17.27 19.10
N VAL A 132 -11.90 -17.41 17.79
CA VAL A 132 -10.70 -17.84 17.04
C VAL A 132 -10.02 -16.59 16.51
N ASN A 133 -8.79 -16.35 16.93
CA ASN A 133 -8.06 -15.15 16.57
C ASN A 133 -7.65 -15.15 15.10
N GLN A 134 -7.56 -13.95 14.52
CA GLN A 134 -6.92 -13.73 13.23
C GLN A 134 -5.50 -14.35 13.20
N GLY A 135 -5.11 -14.94 12.09
CA GLY A 135 -3.80 -15.60 11.95
C GLY A 135 -3.72 -17.01 12.55
N SER A 136 -4.79 -17.54 13.15
CA SER A 136 -4.85 -18.96 13.57
C SER A 136 -4.60 -19.86 12.38
N THR A 137 -3.81 -20.93 12.59
CA THR A 137 -3.35 -21.83 11.54
C THR A 137 -4.15 -23.10 11.50
N PHE A 138 -4.45 -23.55 10.29
CA PHE A 138 -5.13 -24.82 9.99
C PHE A 138 -4.26 -25.62 9.05
N ALA A 139 -3.94 -26.86 9.44
CA ALA A 139 -3.17 -27.77 8.61
C ALA A 139 -4.12 -28.68 7.85
N SER A 140 -3.89 -28.86 6.55
CA SER A 140 -4.52 -29.93 5.77
C SER A 140 -3.82 -31.25 6.09
N THR A 141 -4.54 -32.36 5.96
CA THR A 141 -3.98 -33.72 6.16
C THR A 141 -2.86 -34.04 5.18
N GLU A 142 -2.82 -33.41 4.03
CA GLU A 142 -1.90 -33.75 2.93
C GLU A 142 -1.04 -32.55 2.46
N GLY A 143 -1.03 -31.44 3.18
CA GLY A 143 -0.40 -30.32 2.54
C GLY A 143 -0.31 -29.01 3.28
N PRO A 144 -0.56 -27.91 2.59
CA PRO A 144 -0.19 -26.57 3.02
C PRO A 144 -0.95 -26.13 4.28
N ILE A 145 -0.28 -25.25 5.03
CA ILE A 145 -0.86 -24.59 6.18
C ILE A 145 -1.62 -23.35 5.70
N PHE A 146 -2.86 -23.24 6.15
CA PHE A 146 -3.71 -22.08 5.92
C PHE A 146 -3.81 -21.24 7.19
N ARG A 147 -3.95 -19.93 7.03
CA ARG A 147 -4.15 -18.98 8.12
C ARG A 147 -5.47 -18.28 7.97
N LEU A 148 -6.13 -18.03 9.08
CA LEU A 148 -7.38 -17.31 9.16
C LEU A 148 -7.14 -15.83 8.78
N GLU A 149 -7.90 -15.31 7.81
CA GLU A 149 -7.76 -13.93 7.36
C GLU A 149 -8.36 -12.96 8.38
N ASP A 150 -9.56 -13.27 8.88
CA ASP A 150 -10.25 -12.48 9.89
C ASP A 150 -10.55 -13.31 11.13
N ARG A 151 -10.77 -12.67 12.28
CA ARG A 151 -11.20 -13.36 13.50
C ARG A 151 -12.58 -14.00 13.32
N VAL A 152 -12.81 -15.12 13.98
CA VAL A 152 -14.12 -15.79 14.04
C VAL A 152 -14.63 -15.79 15.48
N ASP A 153 -15.79 -15.20 15.71
CA ASP A 153 -16.43 -15.14 17.01
C ASP A 153 -17.79 -15.86 16.95
N PHE A 154 -17.92 -16.98 17.66
CA PHE A 154 -19.14 -17.76 17.70
C PHE A 154 -20.28 -17.10 18.52
N ASN A 155 -19.95 -16.08 19.34
CA ASN A 155 -20.96 -15.30 20.06
C ASN A 155 -21.71 -14.32 19.16
N VAL A 156 -21.15 -14.01 17.99
CA VAL A 156 -21.71 -13.01 17.08
C VAL A 156 -22.36 -13.72 15.91
N SER A 157 -23.58 -13.32 15.57
CA SER A 157 -24.24 -13.73 14.33
C SER A 157 -24.85 -12.52 13.65
N SER A 158 -24.50 -12.31 12.40
CA SER A 158 -25.00 -11.20 11.58
C SER A 158 -25.35 -11.68 10.17
N SER A 159 -25.99 -10.83 9.38
CA SER A 159 -26.29 -11.13 7.97
C SER A 159 -25.04 -11.32 7.10
N PHE A 160 -23.90 -10.72 7.50
CA PHE A 160 -22.61 -10.84 6.80
C PHE A 160 -21.74 -11.99 7.34
N ASP A 161 -21.94 -12.38 8.61
CA ASP A 161 -21.21 -13.45 9.29
C ASP A 161 -22.20 -14.30 10.09
N PRO A 162 -23.01 -15.12 9.41
CA PRO A 162 -24.05 -15.91 10.06
C PRO A 162 -23.44 -17.09 10.83
N THR A 163 -23.95 -17.33 12.05
CA THR A 163 -23.68 -18.55 12.81
C THR A 163 -24.84 -19.51 12.60
N GLU A 164 -24.62 -20.64 11.95
CA GLU A 164 -25.60 -21.72 11.85
C GLU A 164 -25.63 -22.50 13.16
N VAL A 165 -26.81 -22.73 13.68
CA VAL A 165 -27.04 -23.46 14.94
C VAL A 165 -27.92 -24.67 14.68
N ASN A 166 -27.39 -25.87 14.92
CA ASN A 166 -28.10 -27.11 14.77
C ASN A 166 -28.05 -27.93 16.06
N VAL A 167 -29.12 -28.71 16.36
CA VAL A 167 -29.10 -29.68 17.46
C VAL A 167 -28.20 -30.83 17.05
N TYR A 168 -27.17 -31.10 17.83
CA TYR A 168 -26.22 -32.20 17.58
C TYR A 168 -26.60 -33.49 18.29
N GLN A 169 -26.98 -33.39 19.57
CA GLN A 169 -27.30 -34.55 20.39
C GLN A 169 -28.50 -34.25 21.31
N LEU A 170 -29.37 -35.24 21.43
CA LEU A 170 -30.48 -35.23 22.35
C LEU A 170 -30.18 -36.09 23.58
N ASP A 171 -30.80 -35.75 24.72
CA ASP A 171 -30.76 -36.55 25.93
C ASP A 171 -31.80 -37.74 25.86
N ASN A 172 -31.85 -38.56 26.89
CA ASN A 172 -32.79 -39.69 26.98
C ASN A 172 -34.26 -39.26 27.02
N ASN A 173 -34.54 -37.98 27.28
CA ASN A 173 -35.88 -37.38 27.31
C ASN A 173 -36.20 -36.62 26.03
N ASN A 174 -35.38 -36.78 24.98
CA ASN A 174 -35.53 -36.12 23.68
C ASN A 174 -35.37 -34.58 23.73
N ASN A 175 -34.64 -34.06 24.74
CA ASN A 175 -34.27 -32.66 24.84
C ASN A 175 -32.85 -32.43 24.26
N PRO A 176 -32.58 -31.27 23.65
CA PRO A 176 -31.23 -30.93 23.20
C PRO A 176 -30.21 -30.94 24.34
N GLN A 177 -29.16 -31.75 24.20
CA GLN A 177 -28.04 -31.82 25.11
C GLN A 177 -26.86 -30.99 24.62
N TYR A 178 -26.58 -31.07 23.30
CA TYR A 178 -25.52 -30.31 22.64
C TYR A 178 -26.03 -29.70 21.33
N PHE A 179 -25.54 -28.50 21.06
CA PHE A 179 -25.70 -27.80 19.79
C PHE A 179 -24.42 -27.77 19.02
N LEU A 180 -24.48 -27.91 17.71
CA LEU A 180 -23.38 -27.73 16.77
C LEU A 180 -23.51 -26.36 16.14
N LEU A 181 -22.55 -25.50 16.41
CA LEU A 181 -22.42 -24.21 15.76
C LEU A 181 -21.47 -24.36 14.57
N LYS A 182 -21.80 -23.70 13.47
CA LYS A 182 -20.98 -23.67 12.28
C LYS A 182 -20.79 -22.22 11.83
N LYS A 183 -19.56 -21.86 11.51
CA LYS A 183 -19.19 -20.62 10.81
C LYS A 183 -18.26 -20.92 9.65
N THR A 184 -18.46 -20.20 8.57
CA THR A 184 -17.58 -20.28 7.39
C THR A 184 -16.66 -19.08 7.39
N ALA A 185 -15.35 -19.32 7.36
CA ALA A 185 -14.34 -18.28 7.39
C ALA A 185 -13.36 -18.41 6.22
N LYS A 186 -12.87 -17.29 5.74
CA LYS A 186 -11.87 -17.24 4.68
C LYS A 186 -10.48 -17.49 5.26
N VAL A 187 -9.75 -18.40 4.64
CA VAL A 187 -8.35 -18.72 5.00
C VAL A 187 -7.45 -18.56 3.79
N ILE A 188 -6.22 -18.13 4.04
CA ILE A 188 -5.19 -17.90 3.05
C ILE A 188 -3.99 -18.80 3.30
N GLN A 189 -3.41 -19.31 2.23
CA GLN A 189 -2.15 -20.05 2.33
C GLN A 189 -1.01 -19.05 2.51
N SER A 190 -0.37 -19.05 3.69
CA SER A 190 0.74 -18.15 3.97
C SER A 190 1.70 -18.74 4.99
N THR A 191 2.99 -18.40 4.82
CA THR A 191 4.05 -18.74 5.76
C THR A 191 4.57 -17.47 6.40
N PRO A 192 4.58 -17.36 7.73
CA PRO A 192 5.15 -16.22 8.42
C PRO A 192 6.68 -16.26 8.34
N LYS A 193 7.26 -15.09 8.08
CA LYS A 193 8.70 -14.84 8.14
C LYS A 193 8.97 -13.58 8.96
N SER A 194 10.20 -13.47 9.46
CA SER A 194 10.64 -12.32 10.25
C SER A 194 11.99 -11.84 9.75
N GLN A 195 12.15 -10.52 9.67
CA GLN A 195 13.43 -9.87 9.36
C GLN A 195 13.64 -8.70 10.30
N THR A 196 14.88 -8.53 10.77
CA THR A 196 15.25 -7.45 11.67
C THR A 196 16.10 -6.41 10.94
N PHE A 197 15.83 -5.13 11.22
CA PHE A 197 16.59 -4.00 10.68
C PHE A 197 17.11 -3.15 11.83
N GLN A 198 18.40 -2.89 11.83
CA GLN A 198 19.00 -1.95 12.78
C GLN A 198 18.92 -0.54 12.21
N VAL A 199 18.25 0.34 12.91
CA VAL A 199 18.10 1.75 12.56
C VAL A 199 18.93 2.57 13.51
N GLY A 200 19.83 3.39 12.95
CA GLY A 200 20.66 4.32 13.70
C GLY A 200 19.96 5.64 14.00
N ILE A 201 20.65 6.75 13.72
CA ILE A 201 20.10 8.09 13.89
C ILE A 201 18.87 8.24 13.00
N SER A 202 17.86 8.98 13.51
CA SER A 202 16.60 9.23 12.78
C SER A 202 16.86 9.83 11.39
N GLU A 203 16.38 9.16 10.38
CA GLU A 203 16.41 9.60 9.00
C GLU A 203 14.98 9.86 8.51
N LYS A 204 14.75 11.03 7.90
CA LYS A 204 13.43 11.39 7.38
C LYS A 204 13.07 10.50 6.20
N PHE A 205 11.84 9.99 6.23
CA PHE A 205 11.32 9.11 5.19
C PHE A 205 12.21 7.89 4.93
N LEU A 206 12.78 7.35 6.03
CA LEU A 206 13.57 6.12 5.97
C LEU A 206 12.83 5.06 5.18
N THR A 207 13.56 4.43 4.26
CA THR A 207 13.05 3.30 3.47
C THR A 207 13.85 2.04 3.77
N LEU A 208 13.14 0.94 3.98
CA LEU A 208 13.72 -0.38 4.19
C LEU A 208 13.14 -1.35 3.16
N ASN A 209 13.98 -2.17 2.56
CA ASN A 209 13.56 -3.12 1.53
C ASN A 209 13.62 -4.56 2.06
N ILE A 210 12.54 -5.30 1.83
CA ILE A 210 12.46 -6.73 2.10
C ILE A 210 12.60 -7.45 0.76
N SER A 211 13.71 -8.20 0.60
CA SER A 211 14.08 -8.81 -0.69
C SER A 211 13.48 -10.20 -0.92
N ASP A 212 12.60 -10.67 -0.04
CA ASP A 212 11.92 -11.94 -0.23
C ASP A 212 10.93 -11.88 -1.41
N ASN A 213 10.83 -13.00 -2.11
CA ASN A 213 9.85 -13.16 -3.18
C ASN A 213 8.47 -13.53 -2.61
N ASN A 214 7.42 -13.18 -3.35
CA ASN A 214 6.05 -13.59 -3.04
C ASN A 214 5.54 -13.08 -1.68
N ILE A 215 5.92 -11.86 -1.29
CA ILE A 215 5.40 -11.23 -0.09
C ILE A 215 3.93 -10.86 -0.33
N ILE A 216 3.05 -11.30 0.58
CA ILE A 216 1.61 -11.01 0.55
C ILE A 216 1.30 -9.70 1.26
N GLY A 217 1.94 -9.49 2.41
CA GLY A 217 1.73 -8.32 3.25
C GLY A 217 2.53 -8.38 4.54
N ILE A 218 2.49 -7.27 5.28
CA ILE A 218 3.11 -7.16 6.60
C ILE A 218 2.09 -7.59 7.66
N GLU A 219 2.53 -8.44 8.58
CA GLU A 219 1.72 -8.87 9.73
C GLU A 219 1.90 -7.90 10.91
N SER A 220 3.13 -7.54 11.22
CA SER A 220 3.44 -6.59 12.30
C SER A 220 4.84 -6.02 12.17
N ILE A 221 5.01 -4.78 12.62
CA ILE A 221 6.34 -4.19 12.85
C ILE A 221 6.39 -3.74 14.30
N THR A 222 7.44 -4.16 15.01
CA THR A 222 7.69 -3.77 16.41
C THR A 222 9.11 -3.23 16.54
N ASP A 223 9.27 -2.20 17.37
CA ASP A 223 10.58 -1.68 17.70
C ASP A 223 11.15 -2.36 18.98
N SER A 224 12.42 -2.06 19.30
CA SER A 224 13.11 -2.62 20.48
C SER A 224 12.44 -2.25 21.80
N ASP A 225 11.64 -1.17 21.84
CA ASP A 225 10.91 -0.71 23.01
C ASP A 225 9.53 -1.37 23.13
N GLY A 226 9.18 -2.24 22.20
CA GLY A 226 7.91 -2.96 22.16
C GLY A 226 6.76 -2.16 21.54
N ASN A 227 7.02 -0.96 20.99
CA ASN A 227 5.98 -0.20 20.31
C ASN A 227 5.63 -0.84 18.96
N LYS A 228 4.35 -0.84 18.64
CA LYS A 228 3.84 -1.31 17.35
C LYS A 228 3.78 -0.16 16.36
N TRP A 229 4.30 -0.43 15.16
CA TRP A 229 4.16 0.43 13.99
C TRP A 229 2.97 -0.03 13.18
N THR A 230 2.15 0.91 12.73
CA THR A 230 0.87 0.61 12.07
C THR A 230 0.96 0.92 10.58
N GLU A 231 0.55 -0.01 9.75
CA GLU A 231 0.43 0.23 8.32
C GLU A 231 -0.75 1.14 8.02
N VAL A 232 -0.51 2.17 7.20
CA VAL A 232 -1.53 3.11 6.75
C VAL A 232 -1.60 3.15 5.23
N PRO A 233 -2.77 3.46 4.64
CA PRO A 233 -2.92 3.62 3.19
C PRO A 233 -2.03 4.70 2.61
N TYR A 234 -1.85 5.80 3.29
CA TYR A 234 -0.98 6.92 2.89
C TYR A 234 -0.40 7.58 4.13
N MET A 235 0.80 8.11 4.02
CA MET A 235 1.59 8.58 5.15
C MET A 235 0.93 9.71 5.96
N ALA A 236 0.09 10.53 5.33
CA ALA A 236 -0.63 11.63 6.00
C ALA A 236 -1.82 11.15 6.83
N GLN A 237 -2.21 9.86 6.75
CA GLN A 237 -3.32 9.33 7.55
C GLN A 237 -2.85 9.08 8.98
N ASP A 238 -3.28 9.90 9.91
CA ASP A 238 -2.92 9.83 11.32
C ASP A 238 -3.96 9.10 12.18
N THR A 239 -5.13 8.84 11.65
CA THR A 239 -6.23 8.18 12.35
C THR A 239 -6.69 6.92 11.62
N LEU A 240 -6.94 5.88 12.39
CA LEU A 240 -7.51 4.61 11.93
C LEU A 240 -8.70 4.23 12.79
N PHE A 241 -9.63 3.47 12.21
CA PHE A 241 -10.66 2.80 12.96
C PHE A 241 -10.12 1.48 13.52
N GLU A 242 -10.29 1.29 14.81
CA GLU A 242 -9.96 0.05 15.52
C GLU A 242 -11.23 -0.57 16.10
N ASP A 243 -11.39 -1.87 15.88
CA ASP A 243 -12.47 -2.64 16.50
C ASP A 243 -12.13 -2.92 17.96
N VAL A 244 -12.94 -2.41 18.86
CA VAL A 244 -12.78 -2.62 20.29
C VAL A 244 -14.00 -3.40 20.80
N GLU A 245 -13.77 -4.42 21.64
CA GLU A 245 -14.86 -5.16 22.27
C GLU A 245 -15.72 -4.22 23.12
N ASN A 246 -17.04 -4.35 23.01
CA ASN A 246 -18.00 -3.56 23.76
C ASN A 246 -18.11 -4.09 25.18
N THR A 247 -17.19 -3.71 26.05
CA THR A 247 -17.14 -4.07 27.47
C THR A 247 -17.31 -2.81 28.32
N GLY A 248 -17.71 -2.97 29.56
CA GLY A 248 -17.84 -1.84 30.50
C GLY A 248 -16.53 -1.09 30.75
N ALA A 249 -15.37 -1.73 30.52
CA ALA A 249 -14.06 -1.10 30.61
C ALA A 249 -13.74 -0.24 29.38
N ASN A 250 -14.20 -0.68 28.20
CA ASN A 250 -13.93 0.01 26.93
C ASN A 250 -14.97 1.12 26.66
N ASP A 251 -16.23 0.87 27.02
CA ASP A 251 -17.29 1.87 26.90
C ASP A 251 -18.36 1.67 27.96
N PRO A 252 -18.36 2.48 29.05
CA PRO A 252 -19.31 2.35 30.13
C PRO A 252 -20.78 2.60 29.76
N GLU A 253 -21.03 3.36 28.69
CA GLU A 253 -22.38 3.72 28.27
C GLU A 253 -22.98 2.68 27.31
N LEU A 254 -22.18 2.19 26.37
CA LEU A 254 -22.66 1.29 25.31
C LEU A 254 -22.56 -0.19 25.67
N HIS A 255 -21.87 -0.58 26.75
CA HIS A 255 -21.69 -1.99 27.14
C HIS A 255 -23.01 -2.73 27.38
N GLN A 256 -24.06 -2.01 27.78
CA GLN A 256 -25.40 -2.59 27.94
C GLN A 256 -25.98 -3.18 26.65
N PHE A 257 -25.48 -2.74 25.50
CA PHE A 257 -25.88 -3.23 24.19
C PHE A 257 -24.96 -4.31 23.61
N ASN A 258 -24.05 -4.87 24.42
CA ASN A 258 -23.06 -5.86 23.98
C ASN A 258 -23.67 -7.03 23.20
N ASN A 259 -24.86 -7.50 23.60
CA ASN A 259 -25.54 -8.61 22.93
C ASN A 259 -25.93 -8.32 21.48
N SER A 260 -26.22 -7.05 21.16
CA SER A 260 -26.58 -6.61 19.80
C SER A 260 -25.42 -5.95 19.06
N THR A 261 -24.48 -5.37 19.79
CA THR A 261 -23.32 -4.64 19.26
C THR A 261 -22.07 -5.02 20.05
N PRO A 262 -21.50 -6.21 19.78
CA PRO A 262 -20.39 -6.75 20.55
C PRO A 262 -19.07 -6.05 20.30
N TYR A 263 -18.93 -5.30 19.20
CA TYR A 263 -17.75 -4.51 18.86
C TYR A 263 -18.12 -3.09 18.50
N LEU A 264 -17.27 -2.16 18.91
CA LEU A 264 -17.37 -0.73 18.63
C LEU A 264 -16.20 -0.30 17.77
N LEU A 265 -16.46 0.55 16.77
CA LEU A 265 -15.40 1.21 15.99
C LEU A 265 -14.95 2.46 16.74
N LYS A 266 -13.71 2.48 17.19
CA LYS A 266 -13.08 3.65 17.83
C LYS A 266 -12.01 4.24 16.93
N LEU A 267 -11.93 5.56 16.91
CA LEU A 267 -10.84 6.28 16.25
C LEU A 267 -9.59 6.18 17.11
N LYS A 268 -8.52 5.68 16.49
CA LYS A 268 -7.19 5.62 17.10
C LYS A 268 -6.23 6.51 16.33
N LYS A 269 -5.58 7.42 17.03
CA LYS A 269 -4.50 8.23 16.46
C LYS A 269 -3.21 7.40 16.45
N VAL A 270 -2.52 7.37 15.32
CA VAL A 270 -1.28 6.60 15.11
C VAL A 270 -0.15 7.52 14.68
N SER A 271 0.81 7.76 15.57
CA SER A 271 2.03 8.52 15.28
C SER A 271 3.08 7.63 14.61
N LYS A 272 3.26 6.41 15.13
CA LYS A 272 4.19 5.40 14.59
C LYS A 272 3.50 4.63 13.47
N ARG A 273 3.73 5.07 12.23
CA ARG A 273 3.08 4.52 11.03
C ARG A 273 4.05 4.36 9.89
N PHE A 274 3.72 3.46 8.98
CA PHE A 274 4.47 3.18 7.76
C PHE A 274 3.55 2.87 6.60
N ILE A 275 4.08 2.98 5.40
CA ILE A 275 3.42 2.55 4.17
C ILE A 275 4.26 1.46 3.50
N THR A 276 3.59 0.60 2.76
CA THR A 276 4.22 -0.44 1.94
C THR A 276 4.09 -0.11 0.46
N ARG A 277 5.13 -0.42 -0.29
CA ARG A 277 5.13 -0.32 -1.76
C ARG A 277 5.85 -1.53 -2.34
N PHE A 278 5.32 -2.07 -3.42
CA PHE A 278 6.05 -3.02 -4.24
C PHE A 278 6.84 -2.29 -5.30
N LEU A 279 8.12 -2.65 -5.44
CA LEU A 279 8.98 -2.18 -6.50
C LEU A 279 8.85 -3.08 -7.74
N ALA A 280 9.32 -2.59 -8.88
CA ALA A 280 9.23 -3.31 -10.15
C ALA A 280 10.03 -4.63 -10.18
N ASP A 281 11.05 -4.75 -9.33
CA ASP A 281 11.89 -5.93 -9.16
C ASP A 281 11.25 -7.02 -8.28
N GLY A 282 10.11 -6.74 -7.64
CA GLY A 282 9.41 -7.68 -6.77
C GLY A 282 9.71 -7.50 -5.29
N THR A 283 10.61 -6.61 -4.91
CA THR A 283 10.88 -6.31 -3.51
C THR A 283 9.77 -5.47 -2.89
N MET A 284 9.54 -5.64 -1.59
CA MET A 284 8.64 -4.80 -0.83
C MET A 284 9.44 -3.72 -0.10
N GLN A 285 9.10 -2.47 -0.35
CA GLN A 285 9.66 -1.32 0.33
C GLN A 285 8.73 -0.87 1.44
N LEU A 286 9.29 -0.69 2.64
CA LEU A 286 8.68 -0.04 3.79
C LEU A 286 9.16 1.40 3.82
N SER A 287 8.24 2.36 3.93
CA SER A 287 8.59 3.77 4.09
C SER A 287 7.99 4.31 5.38
N PHE A 288 8.81 4.98 6.17
CA PHE A 288 8.43 5.55 7.46
C PHE A 288 8.23 7.06 7.36
N GLY A 289 7.76 7.68 8.44
CA GLY A 289 7.49 9.10 8.49
C GLY A 289 8.74 10.00 8.50
N GLY A 290 8.51 11.31 8.52
CA GLY A 290 9.58 12.32 8.54
C GLY A 290 9.72 13.05 9.88
N GLY A 291 8.87 12.74 10.88
CA GLY A 291 8.90 13.36 12.21
C GLY A 291 9.92 12.72 13.15
N THR A 292 10.23 13.43 14.24
CA THR A 292 11.04 12.92 15.34
C THR A 292 10.15 12.63 16.54
N SER A 293 10.50 11.64 17.38
CA SER A 293 9.74 11.22 18.55
C SER A 293 9.63 12.28 19.67
N ASP A 294 10.37 13.37 19.56
CA ASP A 294 10.51 14.36 20.64
C ASP A 294 9.51 15.53 20.57
N LYS A 295 8.55 15.53 19.62
CA LYS A 295 7.58 16.62 19.46
C LYS A 295 6.16 16.09 19.35
N ASP A 296 5.27 16.63 20.17
CA ASP A 296 3.85 16.31 20.14
C ASP A 296 3.18 16.66 18.82
N ASP A 297 2.32 15.75 18.34
CA ASP A 297 1.66 15.75 17.04
C ASP A 297 0.63 16.90 16.83
N GLU A 298 0.38 17.71 17.86
CA GLU A 298 -0.75 18.63 17.85
C GLU A 298 -0.48 20.01 17.23
N GLN A 299 0.75 20.28 16.81
CA GLN A 299 1.06 21.62 16.30
C GLN A 299 1.68 21.59 14.91
N ILE A 300 0.84 21.61 13.88
CA ILE A 300 1.20 22.28 12.64
C ILE A 300 1.17 23.80 12.92
N ILE A 301 2.02 24.27 13.78
CA ILE A 301 2.31 25.69 13.87
C ILE A 301 3.46 25.92 12.91
N PRO A 302 3.25 26.64 11.80
CA PRO A 302 4.35 27.15 11.03
C PRO A 302 5.26 27.89 11.99
N ASN A 303 6.56 27.58 11.99
CA ASN A 303 7.51 28.27 12.87
C ASN A 303 7.23 29.78 12.76
N PRO A 304 6.82 30.47 13.85
CA PRO A 304 6.49 31.91 13.78
C PRO A 304 7.67 32.73 13.27
N ASP A 305 8.89 32.20 13.37
CA ASP A 305 10.08 32.80 12.79
C ASP A 305 10.09 32.80 11.26
N ASN A 306 9.35 31.92 10.63
CA ASN A 306 9.23 31.81 9.16
C ASN A 306 8.00 32.54 8.60
N ILE A 307 7.06 33.00 9.44
CA ILE A 307 5.83 33.71 9.04
C ILE A 307 5.88 35.16 9.54
N GLY A 308 6.97 35.83 9.29
CA GLY A 308 7.11 37.23 9.63
C GLY A 308 6.42 38.24 8.67
N LEU A 309 5.51 37.79 7.82
CA LEU A 309 4.73 38.65 6.92
C LEU A 309 3.71 39.48 7.73
N GLY A 310 4.05 40.75 8.00
CA GLY A 310 3.18 41.69 8.68
C GLY A 310 3.61 42.11 10.09
N LEU A 311 4.67 41.56 10.64
CA LEU A 311 5.25 41.98 11.91
C LEU A 311 6.25 43.14 11.68
N LYS A 312 6.35 44.09 12.65
CA LYS A 312 7.21 45.27 12.59
C LYS A 312 8.68 44.97 12.34
N ASP A 313 9.13 43.74 12.69
CA ASP A 313 10.48 43.25 12.50
C ASP A 313 10.59 42.19 11.39
N GLY A 314 9.53 42.02 10.59
CA GLY A 314 9.48 41.00 9.52
C GLY A 314 10.50 41.20 8.39
N SER A 315 11.01 42.46 8.22
CA SER A 315 12.00 42.74 7.19
C SER A 315 13.38 42.18 7.45
N SER A 316 13.74 41.91 8.70
CA SER A 316 15.02 41.29 9.06
C SER A 316 14.99 39.76 8.88
N LYS A 317 13.79 39.16 8.87
CA LYS A 317 13.60 37.72 8.71
C LYS A 317 13.41 37.29 7.25
N LEU A 318 13.11 38.20 6.35
CA LEU A 318 13.10 37.96 4.88
C LEU A 318 14.48 37.59 4.31
N ASN A 319 15.56 37.90 5.06
CA ASN A 319 16.91 37.50 4.70
C ASN A 319 17.30 36.09 5.20
N THR A 320 16.48 35.48 6.03
CA THR A 320 16.66 34.07 6.40
C THR A 320 16.07 33.24 5.26
N ALA A 321 16.94 32.54 4.55
CA ALA A 321 16.50 31.67 3.47
C ALA A 321 15.38 30.75 3.98
N PHE A 322 14.25 30.81 3.29
CA PHE A 322 13.14 29.90 3.52
C PHE A 322 13.63 28.50 3.24
N ASP A 323 13.86 27.72 4.29
CA ASP A 323 14.27 26.33 4.16
C ASP A 323 13.01 25.46 4.14
N PRO A 324 12.62 24.92 2.96
CA PRO A 324 11.48 24.01 2.86
C PRO A 324 11.64 22.77 3.72
N SER A 325 12.88 22.40 4.08
CA SER A 325 13.14 21.24 4.92
C SER A 325 12.61 21.40 6.35
N ASN A 326 12.45 22.62 6.84
CA ASN A 326 11.82 22.90 8.14
C ASN A 326 10.30 22.64 8.17
N PHE A 327 9.62 22.64 7.03
CA PHE A 327 8.22 22.19 6.95
C PHE A 327 8.07 20.68 7.05
N LEU A 328 9.11 19.92 6.70
CA LEU A 328 9.13 18.47 6.74
C LEU A 328 9.39 17.91 8.15
N TYR A 329 9.60 18.75 9.14
CA TYR A 329 9.66 18.32 10.55
C TYR A 329 8.28 18.23 11.22
N THR A 330 7.21 18.40 10.49
CA THR A 330 5.88 18.18 11.02
C THR A 330 5.65 16.67 11.14
N GLN A 331 5.17 16.23 12.29
CA GLN A 331 4.71 14.85 12.50
C GLN A 331 3.46 14.51 11.66
N ALA A 332 3.00 15.43 10.81
CA ALA A 332 1.90 15.21 9.87
C ALA A 332 2.07 13.96 9.01
N TYR A 333 3.31 13.52 8.79
CA TYR A 333 3.64 12.28 8.07
C TYR A 333 4.08 11.12 8.98
N GLY A 334 3.89 11.24 10.30
CA GLY A 334 4.28 10.24 11.28
C GLY A 334 5.74 10.30 11.70
N GLU A 335 6.08 9.51 12.70
CA GLU A 335 7.42 9.43 13.25
C GLU A 335 8.38 8.67 12.33
N ALA A 336 9.66 9.00 12.41
CA ALA A 336 10.74 8.20 11.84
C ALA A 336 11.34 7.32 12.94
N PRO A 337 11.64 6.04 12.69
CA PRO A 337 12.34 5.21 13.66
C PRO A 337 13.74 5.76 13.93
N SER A 338 14.19 5.68 15.19
CA SER A 338 15.47 6.23 15.65
C SER A 338 16.11 5.33 16.70
N ASN A 339 17.39 5.02 16.54
CA ASN A 339 18.20 4.25 17.48
C ASN A 339 17.50 2.98 18.01
N THR A 340 16.88 2.25 17.11
CA THR A 340 16.05 1.07 17.43
C THR A 340 16.30 -0.08 16.47
N THR A 341 15.95 -1.28 16.91
CA THR A 341 15.90 -2.45 16.02
C THR A 341 14.43 -2.73 15.69
N LEU A 342 14.08 -2.63 14.42
CA LEU A 342 12.75 -2.96 13.93
C LEU A 342 12.69 -4.45 13.61
N THR A 343 11.74 -5.15 14.21
CA THR A 343 11.39 -6.52 13.88
C THR A 343 10.15 -6.49 12.98
N VAL A 344 10.34 -6.89 11.74
CA VAL A 344 9.29 -6.93 10.71
C VAL A 344 8.84 -8.36 10.53
N ASN A 345 7.59 -8.66 10.87
CA ASN A 345 6.95 -9.93 10.59
C ASN A 345 6.07 -9.77 9.37
N TYR A 346 6.25 -10.63 8.40
CA TYR A 346 5.54 -10.58 7.13
C TYR A 346 5.12 -11.96 6.66
N LEU A 347 4.17 -12.00 5.77
CA LEU A 347 3.60 -13.22 5.21
C LEU A 347 4.11 -13.42 3.79
N VAL A 348 4.60 -14.61 3.54
CA VAL A 348 5.01 -15.08 2.21
C VAL A 348 4.05 -16.18 1.78
N GLY A 349 3.58 -16.11 0.54
CA GLY A 349 2.69 -17.12 -0.01
C GLY A 349 2.53 -16.92 -1.50
N GLY A 350 1.77 -17.83 -2.12
CA GLY A 350 1.73 -17.85 -3.56
C GLY A 350 3.01 -18.45 -4.13
N GLY A 351 3.01 -18.68 -5.39
CA GLY A 351 4.04 -19.42 -6.07
C GLY A 351 3.64 -20.91 -6.18
N ILE A 352 3.59 -21.35 -7.38
CA ILE A 352 3.41 -22.76 -7.78
C ILE A 352 4.76 -23.44 -7.69
#